data_d3bd1587a05d3f9fd60f65ebd20caf3c
#
_entry.id   d3bd1587a05d3f9fd60f65ebd20caf3c
#
_cell.length_a   1.000
_cell.length_b   1.000
_cell.length_c   1.000
_cell.angle_alpha   90.00
_cell.angle_beta   90.00
_cell.angle_gamma   90.00
#
_symmetry.space_group_name_H-M   'P 1'
#
loop_
_entity.id
_entity.type
_entity.pdbx_description
1 polymer ?
#
loop_
_entity_poly.entity_id
_entity_poly.type
_entity_poly.pdbx_seq_one_letter_code
_entity_poly.pdbx_strand_id
1 'polypeptide(L)'
;MNRQQLKELRRGLVQEMELDRSANTADICLKLCDVVGKRLRQSIQLKFDDLQARGLSGYWAKLPNGVNIIMVTTARSWTHRLFILLHELAHMICEHEPVHLSAEEGRQLAGTSLPPGLLNIVARRTALTDGDEEEAESVAGDLMRDILAWAGQQPVEPFEPTGSDGATRVWYSLGFAGERG
;
A
#
# COMPACT_ATOMS: atom_id res chain seq x y z
N MET A 1 8.20 -12.80 11.23
CA MET A 1 9.56 -12.28 10.85
C MET A 1 10.24 -11.68 12.09
N ASN A 2 11.59 -11.76 12.26
CA ASN A 2 12.26 -11.16 13.42
C ASN A 2 12.58 -9.67 13.19
N ARG A 3 12.85 -8.91 14.29
CA ARG A 3 13.11 -7.44 14.23
C ARG A 3 14.29 -7.07 13.31
N GLN A 4 15.32 -7.91 13.22
CA GLN A 4 16.49 -7.64 12.38
C GLN A 4 16.12 -7.78 10.90
N GLN A 5 15.39 -8.83 10.55
CA GLN A 5 14.88 -9.04 9.18
C GLN A 5 13.95 -7.92 8.74
N LEU A 6 13.07 -7.45 9.63
CA LEU A 6 12.20 -6.30 9.36
C LEU A 6 13.02 -5.04 9.08
N LYS A 7 14.05 -4.77 9.87
CA LYS A 7 14.92 -3.60 9.68
C LYS A 7 15.70 -3.66 8.36
N GLU A 8 16.16 -4.83 7.97
CA GLU A 8 16.85 -5.06 6.69
C GLU A 8 15.88 -4.90 5.51
N LEU A 9 14.66 -5.44 5.65
CA LEU A 9 13.61 -5.29 4.65
C LEU A 9 13.27 -3.80 4.45
N ARG A 10 13.04 -3.05 5.53
CA ARG A 10 12.72 -1.61 5.48
C ARG A 10 13.81 -0.80 4.78
N ARG A 11 15.09 -1.01 5.15
CA ARG A 11 16.23 -0.31 4.52
C ARG A 11 16.32 -0.60 3.03
N GLY A 12 16.16 -1.86 2.64
CA GLY A 12 16.22 -2.24 1.25
C GLY A 12 15.01 -1.77 0.44
N LEU A 13 13.81 -1.70 1.05
CA LEU A 13 12.62 -1.17 0.38
C LEU A 13 12.86 0.22 -0.19
N VAL A 14 13.36 1.13 0.64
CA VAL A 14 13.65 2.51 0.23
C VAL A 14 14.75 2.58 -0.81
N GLN A 15 15.81 1.76 -0.68
CA GLN A 15 16.92 1.72 -1.65
C GLN A 15 16.50 1.14 -3.00
N GLU A 16 15.57 0.18 -3.02
CA GLU A 16 15.07 -0.45 -4.24
C GLU A 16 13.92 0.34 -4.90
N MET A 17 13.45 1.40 -4.24
CA MET A 17 12.48 2.33 -4.81
C MET A 17 13.18 3.29 -5.81
N GLU A 18 13.82 2.72 -6.84
CA GLU A 18 14.30 3.49 -7.98
C GLU A 18 13.11 4.04 -8.77
N LEU A 19 12.64 5.22 -8.40
CA LEU A 19 11.55 5.90 -9.08
C LEU A 19 12.08 7.02 -9.96
N ASP A 20 11.49 7.16 -11.13
CA ASP A 20 11.68 8.32 -11.98
C ASP A 20 11.18 9.59 -11.26
N ARG A 21 11.79 10.74 -11.52
CA ARG A 21 11.37 12.04 -11.00
C ARG A 21 9.93 12.41 -11.38
N SER A 22 9.39 11.79 -12.44
CA SER A 22 8.00 11.96 -12.87
C SER A 22 7.00 11.07 -12.11
N ALA A 23 7.46 10.18 -11.23
CA ALA A 23 6.61 9.24 -10.51
C ALA A 23 5.60 9.96 -9.63
N ASN A 24 4.34 9.56 -9.73
CA ASN A 24 3.26 10.02 -8.87
C ASN A 24 3.04 9.03 -7.70
N THR A 25 2.15 9.37 -6.76
CA THR A 25 1.89 8.49 -5.60
C THR A 25 1.35 7.12 -6.00
N ALA A 26 0.62 7.00 -7.11
CA ALA A 26 0.17 5.70 -7.61
C ALA A 26 1.37 4.85 -8.08
N ASP A 27 2.35 5.45 -8.73
CA ASP A 27 3.59 4.79 -9.15
C ASP A 27 4.39 4.30 -7.93
N ILE A 28 4.44 5.10 -6.86
CA ILE A 28 5.04 4.69 -5.57
C ILE A 28 4.32 3.47 -5.03
N CYS A 29 2.99 3.48 -5.01
CA CYS A 29 2.20 2.35 -4.52
C CYS A 29 2.47 1.07 -5.33
N LEU A 30 2.51 1.16 -6.65
CA LEU A 30 2.82 0.03 -7.53
C LEU A 30 4.24 -0.49 -7.32
N LYS A 31 5.21 0.41 -7.19
CA LYS A 31 6.61 0.05 -6.94
C LYS A 31 6.80 -0.63 -5.59
N LEU A 32 6.10 -0.18 -4.55
CA LEU A 32 6.08 -0.83 -3.24
C LEU A 32 5.60 -2.27 -3.34
N CYS A 33 4.48 -2.50 -4.05
CA CYS A 33 3.97 -3.85 -4.28
C CYS A 33 4.98 -4.74 -5.04
N ASP A 34 5.67 -4.19 -6.05
CA ASP A 34 6.70 -4.92 -6.80
C ASP A 34 7.88 -5.30 -5.91
N VAL A 35 8.43 -4.33 -5.15
CA VAL A 35 9.59 -4.57 -4.28
C VAL A 35 9.26 -5.55 -3.15
N VAL A 36 8.13 -5.35 -2.45
CA VAL A 36 7.68 -6.27 -1.39
C VAL A 36 7.41 -7.66 -1.97
N GLY A 37 6.71 -7.73 -3.10
CA GLY A 37 6.40 -8.99 -3.76
C GLY A 37 7.67 -9.79 -4.13
N LYS A 38 8.68 -9.13 -4.70
CA LYS A 38 9.98 -9.75 -5.00
C LYS A 38 10.67 -10.27 -3.76
N ARG A 39 10.71 -9.49 -2.68
CA ARG A 39 11.35 -9.87 -1.43
C ARG A 39 10.66 -11.03 -0.73
N LEU A 40 9.34 -11.05 -0.73
CA LEU A 40 8.55 -12.12 -0.16
C LEU A 40 8.37 -13.31 -1.12
N ARG A 41 8.84 -13.19 -2.38
CA ARG A 41 8.60 -14.16 -3.46
C ARG A 41 7.11 -14.44 -3.68
N GLN A 42 6.29 -13.39 -3.61
CA GLN A 42 4.85 -13.44 -3.77
C GLN A 42 4.40 -12.48 -4.86
N SER A 43 3.39 -12.87 -5.63
CA SER A 43 2.75 -11.97 -6.59
C SER A 43 1.73 -11.10 -5.87
N ILE A 44 1.79 -9.78 -6.08
CA ILE A 44 0.87 -8.82 -5.49
C ILE A 44 0.20 -8.04 -6.62
N GLN A 45 -1.12 -7.97 -6.59
CA GLN A 45 -1.94 -7.10 -7.44
C GLN A 45 -2.58 -6.01 -6.59
N LEU A 46 -2.26 -4.76 -6.89
CA LEU A 46 -2.88 -3.60 -6.26
C LEU A 46 -4.09 -3.13 -7.08
N LYS A 47 -5.19 -2.88 -6.40
CA LYS A 47 -6.41 -2.31 -6.99
C LYS A 47 -6.91 -1.15 -6.14
N PHE A 48 -7.45 -0.14 -6.82
CA PHE A 48 -8.13 0.99 -6.20
C PHE A 48 -9.60 0.96 -6.56
N ASP A 49 -10.49 1.04 -5.55
CA ASP A 49 -11.94 1.08 -5.76
C ASP A 49 -12.63 1.87 -4.64
N ASP A 50 -13.87 2.26 -4.81
CA ASP A 50 -14.65 2.89 -3.75
C ASP A 50 -15.16 1.84 -2.76
N LEU A 51 -14.43 1.71 -1.65
CA LEU A 51 -14.75 0.80 -0.56
C LEU A 51 -15.59 1.47 0.54
N GLN A 52 -15.78 2.80 0.50
CA GLN A 52 -16.42 3.57 1.56
C GLN A 52 -17.88 3.18 1.76
N ALA A 53 -18.61 2.91 0.68
CA ALA A 53 -20.01 2.44 0.76
C ALA A 53 -20.18 1.13 1.56
N ARG A 54 -19.06 0.46 1.88
CA ARG A 54 -18.99 -0.83 2.61
C ARG A 54 -18.25 -0.71 3.94
N GLY A 55 -17.92 0.51 4.36
CA GLY A 55 -17.24 0.77 5.63
C GLY A 55 -15.77 0.32 5.67
N LEU A 56 -15.14 0.09 4.49
CA LEU A 56 -13.77 -0.40 4.39
C LEU A 56 -12.82 0.69 3.92
N SER A 57 -11.58 0.65 4.42
CA SER A 57 -10.46 1.44 3.93
C SER A 57 -9.57 0.66 2.96
N GLY A 58 -9.29 -0.59 3.26
CA GLY A 58 -8.52 -1.52 2.46
C GLY A 58 -8.71 -2.95 2.94
N TYR A 59 -8.14 -3.91 2.21
CA TYR A 59 -7.99 -5.28 2.65
C TYR A 59 -6.98 -6.05 1.79
N TRP A 60 -6.38 -7.06 2.39
CA TRP A 60 -5.52 -8.02 1.71
C TRP A 60 -6.20 -9.39 1.63
N ALA A 61 -6.19 -9.98 0.44
CA ALA A 61 -6.75 -11.30 0.18
C ALA A 61 -5.81 -12.14 -0.68
N LYS A 62 -5.91 -13.46 -0.57
CA LYS A 62 -5.12 -14.43 -1.34
C LYS A 62 -6.02 -15.30 -2.19
N LEU A 63 -5.67 -15.41 -3.48
CA LEU A 63 -6.34 -16.27 -4.45
C LEU A 63 -5.85 -17.73 -4.34
N PRO A 64 -6.62 -18.72 -4.82
CA PRO A 64 -6.20 -20.12 -4.84
C PRO A 64 -4.93 -20.39 -5.64
N ASN A 65 -4.61 -19.57 -6.64
CA ASN A 65 -3.38 -19.65 -7.43
C ASN A 65 -2.17 -18.99 -6.75
N GLY A 66 -2.31 -18.53 -5.50
CA GLY A 66 -1.25 -17.91 -4.72
C GLY A 66 -1.05 -16.42 -4.96
N VAL A 67 -1.80 -15.79 -5.87
CA VAL A 67 -1.73 -14.33 -6.09
C VAL A 67 -2.38 -13.60 -4.92
N ASN A 68 -1.71 -12.59 -4.39
CA ASN A 68 -2.23 -11.68 -3.37
C ASN A 68 -2.90 -10.49 -4.05
N ILE A 69 -4.07 -10.11 -3.59
CA ILE A 69 -4.78 -8.91 -4.01
C ILE A 69 -4.84 -7.96 -2.83
N ILE A 70 -4.35 -6.73 -3.02
CA ILE A 70 -4.55 -5.64 -2.08
C ILE A 70 -5.52 -4.65 -2.71
N MET A 71 -6.60 -4.37 -1.99
CA MET A 71 -7.58 -3.34 -2.37
C MET A 71 -7.42 -2.13 -1.46
N VAL A 72 -7.42 -0.93 -2.05
CA VAL A 72 -7.31 0.34 -1.32
C VAL A 72 -8.43 1.27 -1.77
N THR A 73 -9.11 1.93 -0.83
CA THR A 73 -10.22 2.83 -1.14
C THR A 73 -9.77 4.07 -1.94
N THR A 74 -10.59 4.47 -2.92
CA THR A 74 -10.42 5.74 -3.64
C THR A 74 -11.02 6.93 -2.90
N ALA A 75 -11.80 6.71 -1.83
CA ALA A 75 -12.50 7.74 -1.08
C ALA A 75 -11.60 8.57 -0.13
N ARG A 76 -10.28 8.38 -0.17
CA ARG A 76 -9.31 9.05 0.70
C ARG A 76 -8.23 9.76 -0.11
N SER A 77 -7.51 10.71 0.55
CA SER A 77 -6.33 11.36 -0.04
C SER A 77 -5.24 10.35 -0.40
N TRP A 78 -4.33 10.71 -1.29
CA TRP A 78 -3.23 9.82 -1.68
C TRP A 78 -2.32 9.43 -0.50
N THR A 79 -2.08 10.33 0.45
CA THR A 79 -1.36 10.03 1.70
C THR A 79 -2.04 8.93 2.49
N HIS A 80 -3.37 9.01 2.63
CA HIS A 80 -4.16 7.98 3.29
C HIS A 80 -4.14 6.65 2.53
N ARG A 81 -4.26 6.69 1.20
CA ARG A 81 -4.19 5.47 0.36
C ARG A 81 -2.85 4.78 0.50
N LEU A 82 -1.76 5.57 0.52
CA LEU A 82 -0.42 5.04 0.75
C LEU A 82 -0.32 4.37 2.13
N PHE A 83 -0.84 5.01 3.19
CA PHE A 83 -0.84 4.42 4.54
C PHE A 83 -1.65 3.13 4.61
N ILE A 84 -2.84 3.10 3.99
CA ILE A 84 -3.67 1.89 3.90
C ILE A 84 -2.92 0.76 3.16
N LEU A 85 -2.28 1.08 2.04
CA LEU A 85 -1.46 0.09 1.33
C LEU A 85 -0.33 -0.45 2.21
N LEU A 86 0.38 0.42 2.92
CA LEU A 86 1.47 0.02 3.82
C LEU A 86 0.96 -0.86 4.96
N HIS A 87 -0.24 -0.62 5.47
CA HIS A 87 -0.88 -1.45 6.48
C HIS A 87 -1.17 -2.86 5.94
N GLU A 88 -1.74 -2.98 4.73
CA GLU A 88 -2.00 -4.28 4.11
C GLU A 88 -0.69 -5.02 3.75
N LEU A 89 0.33 -4.30 3.31
CA LEU A 89 1.66 -4.87 3.08
C LEU A 89 2.33 -5.30 4.39
N ALA A 90 2.10 -4.58 5.50
CA ALA A 90 2.61 -4.94 6.81
C ALA A 90 2.02 -6.28 7.28
N HIS A 91 0.74 -6.54 7.07
CA HIS A 91 0.16 -7.86 7.34
C HIS A 91 0.90 -8.98 6.58
N MET A 92 1.22 -8.76 5.30
CA MET A 92 1.99 -9.73 4.51
C MET A 92 3.41 -9.91 5.04
N ILE A 93 4.07 -8.82 5.42
CA ILE A 93 5.45 -8.80 5.93
C ILE A 93 5.54 -9.52 7.28
N CYS A 94 4.53 -9.35 8.14
CA CYS A 94 4.42 -10.00 9.45
C CYS A 94 3.93 -11.44 9.36
N GLU A 95 3.60 -11.93 8.16
CA GLU A 95 3.10 -13.29 7.90
C GLU A 95 1.75 -13.56 8.60
N HIS A 96 0.90 -12.53 8.72
CA HIS A 96 -0.45 -12.68 9.21
C HIS A 96 -1.31 -13.48 8.24
N GLU A 97 -2.46 -13.96 8.71
CA GLU A 97 -3.35 -14.79 7.89
C GLU A 97 -4.16 -13.92 6.91
N PRO A 98 -4.05 -14.14 5.57
CA PRO A 98 -4.83 -13.41 4.59
C PRO A 98 -6.30 -13.84 4.58
N VAL A 99 -7.16 -12.98 4.02
CA VAL A 99 -8.48 -13.44 3.60
C VAL A 99 -8.34 -14.37 2.40
N HIS A 100 -8.66 -15.66 2.57
CA HIS A 100 -8.65 -16.63 1.48
C HIS A 100 -9.90 -16.48 0.61
N LEU A 101 -9.71 -16.29 -0.70
CA LEU A 101 -10.78 -16.21 -1.68
C LEU A 101 -10.93 -17.54 -2.43
N SER A 102 -12.16 -17.91 -2.73
CA SER A 102 -12.45 -18.94 -3.72
C SER A 102 -12.10 -18.46 -5.14
N ALA A 103 -11.99 -19.40 -6.09
CA ALA A 103 -11.73 -19.05 -7.48
C ALA A 103 -12.85 -18.17 -8.08
N GLU A 104 -14.10 -18.36 -7.64
CA GLU A 104 -15.25 -17.55 -8.08
C GLU A 104 -15.16 -16.12 -7.54
N GLU A 105 -14.92 -15.94 -6.24
CA GLU A 105 -14.71 -14.62 -5.60
C GLU A 105 -13.54 -13.88 -6.25
N GLY A 106 -12.45 -14.60 -6.57
CA GLY A 106 -11.30 -14.02 -7.26
C GLY A 106 -11.62 -13.54 -8.68
N ARG A 107 -12.42 -14.30 -9.44
CA ARG A 107 -12.90 -13.87 -10.78
C ARG A 107 -13.78 -12.63 -10.69
N GLN A 108 -14.66 -12.57 -9.70
CA GLN A 108 -15.51 -11.41 -9.47
C GLN A 108 -14.70 -10.15 -9.11
N LEU A 109 -13.62 -10.33 -8.32
CA LEU A 109 -12.68 -9.22 -8.02
C LEU A 109 -11.83 -8.80 -9.23
N ALA A 110 -11.63 -9.66 -10.21
CA ALA A 110 -10.95 -9.30 -11.45
C ALA A 110 -11.81 -8.39 -12.34
N GLY A 111 -13.13 -8.36 -12.15
CA GLY A 111 -14.07 -7.47 -12.85
C GLY A 111 -13.96 -6.00 -12.42
N THR A 112 -14.76 -5.16 -13.07
CA THR A 112 -14.78 -3.71 -12.86
C THR A 112 -15.66 -3.25 -11.67
N SER A 113 -16.42 -4.16 -11.05
CA SER A 113 -17.29 -3.85 -9.91
C SER A 113 -17.06 -4.82 -8.76
N LEU A 114 -17.17 -4.29 -7.54
CA LEU A 114 -17.02 -5.07 -6.33
C LEU A 114 -18.13 -6.15 -6.20
N PRO A 115 -17.77 -7.41 -5.91
CA PRO A 115 -18.76 -8.47 -5.79
C PRO A 115 -19.69 -8.25 -4.59
N PRO A 116 -20.97 -8.66 -4.72
CA PRO A 116 -21.94 -8.59 -3.61
C PRO A 116 -21.46 -9.28 -2.32
N GLY A 117 -20.65 -10.33 -2.45
CA GLY A 117 -20.09 -11.11 -1.35
C GLY A 117 -18.93 -10.47 -0.59
N LEU A 118 -18.51 -9.24 -0.95
CA LEU A 118 -17.36 -8.59 -0.31
C LEU A 118 -17.52 -8.45 1.21
N LEU A 119 -18.73 -8.22 1.71
CA LEU A 119 -19.01 -8.18 3.15
C LEU A 119 -18.72 -9.50 3.85
N ASN A 120 -18.97 -10.63 3.18
CA ASN A 120 -18.63 -11.96 3.71
C ASN A 120 -17.12 -12.19 3.70
N ILE A 121 -16.41 -11.63 2.72
CA ILE A 121 -14.94 -11.68 2.64
C ILE A 121 -14.36 -10.89 3.82
N VAL A 122 -14.89 -9.72 4.09
CA VAL A 122 -14.47 -8.87 5.21
C VAL A 122 -14.76 -9.51 6.56
N ALA A 123 -15.94 -10.11 6.72
CA ALA A 123 -16.29 -10.82 7.94
C ALA A 123 -15.31 -11.98 8.24
N ARG A 124 -14.68 -12.58 7.21
CA ARG A 124 -13.60 -13.57 7.39
C ARG A 124 -12.29 -12.95 7.92
N ARG A 125 -12.10 -11.63 7.76
CA ARG A 125 -10.95 -10.90 8.30
C ARG A 125 -10.98 -10.79 9.83
N THR A 126 -12.09 -11.09 10.46
CA THR A 126 -12.20 -11.18 11.95
C THR A 126 -11.32 -12.27 12.56
N ALA A 127 -10.56 -13.03 11.74
CA ALA A 127 -9.54 -13.95 12.23
C ALA A 127 -8.26 -13.27 12.71
N LEU A 128 -8.01 -11.99 12.32
CA LEU A 128 -6.89 -11.20 12.83
C LEU A 128 -7.14 -10.82 14.28
N THR A 129 -6.11 -10.97 15.10
CA THR A 129 -6.16 -10.57 16.52
C THR A 129 -5.85 -9.08 16.66
N ASP A 130 -6.22 -8.48 17.79
CA ASP A 130 -5.83 -7.10 18.11
C ASP A 130 -4.29 -6.93 18.04
N GLY A 131 -3.53 -7.97 18.44
CA GLY A 131 -2.07 -7.99 18.33
C GLY A 131 -1.55 -7.95 16.91
N ASP A 132 -2.20 -8.65 15.96
CA ASP A 132 -1.85 -8.62 14.54
C ASP A 132 -2.08 -7.23 13.94
N GLU A 133 -3.19 -6.58 14.33
CA GLU A 133 -3.49 -5.21 13.91
C GLU A 133 -2.47 -4.20 14.47
N GLU A 134 -2.13 -4.29 15.77
CA GLU A 134 -1.12 -3.44 16.41
C GLU A 134 0.27 -3.62 15.76
N GLU A 135 0.66 -4.86 15.45
CA GLU A 135 1.93 -5.14 14.77
C GLU A 135 1.92 -4.54 13.36
N ALA A 136 0.85 -4.72 12.59
CA ALA A 136 0.71 -4.18 11.24
C ALA A 136 0.72 -2.64 11.25
N GLU A 137 0.00 -2.00 12.18
CA GLU A 137 0.02 -0.55 12.35
C GLU A 137 1.43 -0.01 12.67
N SER A 138 2.14 -0.67 13.59
CA SER A 138 3.50 -0.29 13.96
C SER A 138 4.44 -0.36 12.77
N VAL A 139 4.40 -1.46 12.02
CA VAL A 139 5.23 -1.67 10.81
C VAL A 139 4.87 -0.68 9.70
N ALA A 140 3.58 -0.45 9.46
CA ALA A 140 3.11 0.52 8.47
C ALA A 140 3.56 1.94 8.81
N GLY A 141 3.47 2.34 10.07
CA GLY A 141 3.95 3.63 10.56
C GLY A 141 5.47 3.81 10.37
N ASP A 142 6.22 2.75 10.61
CA ASP A 142 7.67 2.72 10.38
C ASP A 142 8.01 2.88 8.89
N LEU A 143 7.33 2.10 8.02
CA LEU A 143 7.51 2.18 6.57
C LEU A 143 7.14 3.57 6.04
N MET A 144 6.05 4.15 6.53
CA MET A 144 5.62 5.49 6.14
C MET A 144 6.69 6.54 6.49
N ARG A 145 7.27 6.48 7.71
CA ARG A 145 8.37 7.38 8.09
C ARG A 145 9.59 7.24 7.19
N ASP A 146 9.96 6.02 6.85
CA ASP A 146 11.12 5.76 5.98
C ASP A 146 10.88 6.29 4.55
N ILE A 147 9.67 6.12 4.01
CA ILE A 147 9.28 6.65 2.69
C ILE A 147 9.25 8.18 2.70
N LEU A 148 8.68 8.78 3.74
CA LEU A 148 8.64 10.24 3.87
C LEU A 148 10.06 10.82 4.02
N ALA A 149 10.93 10.18 4.80
CA ALA A 149 12.33 10.59 4.95
C ALA A 149 13.09 10.47 3.62
N TRP A 150 12.86 9.41 2.85
CA TRP A 150 13.42 9.24 1.51
C TRP A 150 12.89 10.32 0.55
N ALA A 151 11.60 10.55 0.52
CA ALA A 151 11.00 11.60 -0.31
C ALA A 151 11.56 12.98 0.04
N GLY A 152 11.79 13.27 1.34
CA GLY A 152 12.39 14.51 1.83
C GLY A 152 13.84 14.75 1.42
N GLN A 153 14.55 13.69 1.04
CA GLN A 153 15.94 13.79 0.58
C GLN A 153 16.07 13.97 -0.94
N GLN A 154 14.96 13.80 -1.69
CA GLN A 154 14.99 14.01 -3.12
C GLN A 154 15.12 15.51 -3.44
N PRO A 155 15.97 15.89 -4.40
CA PRO A 155 16.12 17.31 -4.77
C PRO A 155 14.78 17.84 -5.29
N VAL A 156 14.26 18.85 -4.62
CA VAL A 156 13.07 19.58 -5.08
C VAL A 156 13.53 20.59 -6.12
N GLU A 157 13.18 20.33 -7.39
CA GLU A 157 13.32 21.37 -8.41
C GLU A 157 12.35 22.52 -8.08
N PRO A 158 12.76 23.79 -8.27
CA PRO A 158 11.87 24.91 -8.06
C PRO A 158 10.58 24.73 -8.87
N PHE A 159 9.43 24.90 -8.22
CA PHE A 159 8.14 24.77 -8.88
C PHE A 159 7.99 25.81 -10.00
N GLU A 160 8.05 25.36 -11.23
CA GLU A 160 7.60 26.13 -12.39
C GLU A 160 6.10 25.84 -12.56
N PRO A 161 5.22 26.85 -12.43
CA PRO A 161 3.75 26.64 -12.43
C PRO A 161 3.20 26.02 -13.71
N THR A 162 3.99 25.91 -14.76
CA THR A 162 3.63 25.39 -16.09
C THR A 162 4.05 23.96 -16.34
N GLY A 163 4.79 23.33 -15.40
CA GLY A 163 5.28 21.94 -15.55
C GLY A 163 4.36 20.92 -14.89
N SER A 164 4.06 19.84 -15.61
CA SER A 164 3.34 18.66 -15.06
C SER A 164 4.28 17.72 -14.31
N ASP A 165 5.20 18.24 -13.50
CA ASP A 165 6.21 17.43 -12.82
C ASP A 165 5.59 16.53 -11.73
N GLY A 166 5.77 15.22 -11.90
CA GLY A 166 5.23 14.19 -11.02
C GLY A 166 5.81 14.24 -9.60
N ALA A 167 7.09 14.57 -9.44
CA ALA A 167 7.74 14.67 -8.13
C ALA A 167 7.09 15.76 -7.28
N THR A 168 6.76 16.90 -7.87
CA THR A 168 6.03 17.99 -7.21
C THR A 168 4.64 17.55 -6.77
N ARG A 169 3.94 16.74 -7.58
CA ARG A 169 2.62 16.19 -7.19
C ARG A 169 2.72 15.22 -6.03
N VAL A 170 3.76 14.37 -6.00
CA VAL A 170 4.02 13.48 -4.87
C VAL A 170 4.25 14.28 -3.60
N TRP A 171 5.08 15.33 -3.64
CA TRP A 171 5.32 16.23 -2.52
C TRP A 171 4.03 16.86 -1.99
N TYR A 172 3.21 17.44 -2.88
CA TYR A 172 1.93 18.03 -2.49
C TYR A 172 0.94 16.99 -1.98
N SER A 173 0.91 15.80 -2.57
CA SER A 173 -0.01 14.73 -2.16
C SER A 173 0.34 14.13 -0.79
N LEU A 174 1.62 14.17 -0.42
CA LEU A 174 2.14 13.72 0.89
C LEU A 174 2.07 14.82 1.96
N GLY A 175 1.53 16.01 1.66
CA GLY A 175 1.36 17.09 2.63
C GLY A 175 2.59 17.94 2.91
N PHE A 176 3.65 17.79 2.11
CA PHE A 176 4.85 18.63 2.20
C PHE A 176 4.75 19.94 1.40
N ALA A 177 3.55 20.54 1.33
CA ALA A 177 3.39 21.89 0.82
C ALA A 177 4.18 22.83 1.74
N GLY A 178 5.34 23.24 1.28
CA GLY A 178 6.33 23.93 2.09
C GLY A 178 5.78 25.16 2.77
N GLU A 179 5.95 25.22 4.08
CA GLU A 179 6.05 26.48 4.79
C GLU A 179 7.28 27.22 4.22
N ARG A 180 7.02 28.25 3.42
CA ARG A 180 8.02 29.26 3.12
C ARG A 180 7.81 30.37 4.13
N GLY A 181 8.72 30.46 5.09
CA GLY A 181 8.97 31.69 5.81
C GLY A 181 9.62 32.72 4.91
#